data_583a762348083b37a6f796c73f1ba475
#
_entry.id   583a762348083b37a6f796c73f1ba475
#
_cell.length_a   1.000
_cell.length_b   1.000
_cell.length_c   1.000
_cell.angle_alpha   90.00
_cell.angle_beta   90.00
_cell.angle_gamma   90.00
#
_symmetry.space_group_name_H-M   'P 1'
#
loop_
_entity.id
_entity.type
_entity.pdbx_description
1 polymer ?
#
loop_
_entity_poly.entity_id
_entity_poly.type
_entity_poly.pdbx_seq_one_letter_code
_entity_poly.pdbx_strand_id
1 'polypeptide(L)'
;PRGHSGIAHFFEHLMFKGTRQIAPGEYSREIARNGGEDNAFTSWDYTAYHVRIARDRLELVMRMEADRMRNLRFSDETFLAERDVVVEERRQRTDNNPGAILGERMRAMLWPHHPYGTPIVGWLHEIQALDRASAQAFYETWYAPNNAMLVIAGDISAEELRPLAERHYGRLRPTRDLPARTWVSDPPSVGPMRVTHRDEKVRQPSLSRLYRATSYGTDEGRQAHALDVAIEILGGSETSR
;
A
#
# COMPACT_ATOMS: atom_id res chain seq x y z
N PRO A 1 0.00 6.38 10.84
CA PRO A 1 0.01 7.00 12.19
C PRO A 1 -0.78 6.14 13.18
N ARG A 2 -0.40 6.14 14.47
CA ARG A 2 -1.17 5.45 15.51
C ARG A 2 -2.57 6.04 15.59
N GLY A 3 -3.60 5.20 15.74
CA GLY A 3 -5.00 5.62 15.75
C GLY A 3 -5.60 5.90 14.36
N HIS A 4 -4.83 5.73 13.29
CA HIS A 4 -5.25 5.97 11.91
C HIS A 4 -4.74 4.86 10.99
N SER A 5 -4.76 3.60 11.46
CA SER A 5 -4.37 2.48 10.60
C SER A 5 -5.26 2.40 9.37
N GLY A 6 -4.70 1.95 8.26
CA GLY A 6 -5.42 1.89 6.99
C GLY A 6 -5.50 3.23 6.23
N ILE A 7 -5.05 4.35 6.80
CA ILE A 7 -5.14 5.66 6.12
C ILE A 7 -4.40 5.68 4.77
N ALA A 8 -3.27 4.98 4.64
CA ALA A 8 -2.54 4.88 3.37
C ALA A 8 -3.33 4.10 2.31
N HIS A 9 -3.96 2.98 2.69
CA HIS A 9 -4.85 2.22 1.83
C HIS A 9 -6.12 3.02 1.48
N PHE A 10 -6.68 3.73 2.44
CA PHE A 10 -7.79 4.63 2.18
C PHE A 10 -7.42 5.73 1.17
N PHE A 11 -6.19 6.25 1.24
CA PHE A 11 -5.69 7.19 0.24
C PHE A 11 -5.48 6.56 -1.14
N GLU A 12 -5.13 5.29 -1.23
CA GLU A 12 -5.13 4.58 -2.51
C GLU A 12 -6.48 4.77 -3.23
N HIS A 13 -7.59 4.59 -2.52
CA HIS A 13 -8.93 4.81 -3.05
C HIS A 13 -9.22 6.28 -3.38
N LEU A 14 -8.90 7.19 -2.46
CA LEU A 14 -9.18 8.61 -2.65
C LEU A 14 -8.43 9.23 -3.84
N MET A 15 -7.27 8.71 -4.21
CA MET A 15 -6.48 9.21 -5.34
C MET A 15 -7.19 9.08 -6.68
N PHE A 16 -8.26 8.30 -6.78
CA PHE A 16 -9.10 8.17 -7.97
C PHE A 16 -10.36 9.05 -7.92
N LYS A 17 -10.56 9.83 -6.85
CA LYS A 17 -11.79 10.60 -6.63
C LYS A 17 -11.78 12.02 -7.20
N GLY A 18 -10.73 12.37 -7.96
CA GLY A 18 -10.65 13.59 -8.73
C GLY A 18 -9.70 14.65 -8.16
N THR A 19 -9.46 15.65 -8.99
CA THR A 19 -8.62 16.80 -8.71
C THR A 19 -9.36 18.08 -9.04
N ARG A 20 -8.63 19.22 -9.08
CA ARG A 20 -9.18 20.47 -9.62
C ARG A 20 -9.47 20.40 -11.12
N GLN A 21 -8.75 19.55 -11.85
CA GLN A 21 -8.79 19.49 -13.32
C GLN A 21 -9.50 18.23 -13.83
N ILE A 22 -9.59 17.19 -13.02
CA ILE A 22 -10.08 15.87 -13.38
C ILE A 22 -11.26 15.54 -12.47
N ALA A 23 -12.43 15.34 -13.03
CA ALA A 23 -13.64 14.99 -12.27
C ALA A 23 -13.53 13.59 -11.65
N PRO A 24 -14.29 13.27 -10.59
CA PRO A 24 -14.33 11.94 -9.99
C PRO A 24 -14.56 10.83 -11.02
N GLY A 25 -13.72 9.81 -11.03
CA GLY A 25 -13.77 8.69 -11.97
C GLY A 25 -13.32 9.01 -13.40
N GLU A 26 -13.02 10.27 -13.72
CA GLU A 26 -12.55 10.64 -15.06
C GLU A 26 -11.12 10.15 -15.33
N TYR A 27 -10.29 10.03 -14.30
CA TYR A 27 -8.93 9.50 -14.43
C TYR A 27 -8.92 8.14 -15.13
N SER A 28 -9.58 7.15 -14.58
CA SER A 28 -9.63 5.79 -15.14
C SER A 28 -10.38 5.73 -16.48
N ARG A 29 -11.43 6.53 -16.64
CA ARG A 29 -12.13 6.65 -17.92
C ARG A 29 -11.22 7.19 -19.03
N GLU A 30 -10.42 8.19 -18.74
CA GLU A 30 -9.49 8.76 -19.72
C GLU A 30 -8.39 7.77 -20.10
N ILE A 31 -7.84 7.04 -19.10
CA ILE A 31 -6.88 5.97 -19.36
C ILE A 31 -7.50 4.89 -20.27
N ALA A 32 -8.70 4.42 -19.94
CA ALA A 32 -9.40 3.40 -20.74
C ALA A 32 -9.74 3.88 -22.17
N ARG A 33 -10.18 5.14 -22.36
CA ARG A 33 -10.42 5.73 -23.69
C ARG A 33 -9.17 5.75 -24.57
N ASN A 34 -8.00 5.83 -23.94
CA ASN A 34 -6.71 5.79 -24.63
C ASN A 34 -6.11 4.36 -24.70
N GLY A 35 -6.90 3.32 -24.44
CA GLY A 35 -6.49 1.92 -24.55
C GLY A 35 -5.55 1.46 -23.42
N GLY A 36 -5.50 2.19 -22.32
CA GLY A 36 -4.67 1.87 -21.15
C GLY A 36 -5.46 1.17 -20.04
N GLU A 37 -4.72 0.74 -19.05
CA GLU A 37 -5.21 0.14 -17.80
C GLU A 37 -4.50 0.82 -16.63
N ASP A 38 -5.22 1.19 -15.61
CA ASP A 38 -4.71 1.75 -14.38
C ASP A 38 -5.07 0.87 -13.19
N ASN A 39 -4.20 0.84 -12.19
CA ASN A 39 -4.44 0.17 -10.93
C ASN A 39 -3.55 0.76 -9.83
N ALA A 40 -3.76 0.31 -8.59
CA ALA A 40 -2.95 0.67 -7.45
C ALA A 40 -2.90 -0.48 -6.44
N PHE A 41 -1.95 -0.43 -5.54
CA PHE A 41 -1.91 -1.30 -4.37
C PHE A 41 -1.16 -0.63 -3.22
N THR A 42 -1.53 -0.99 -1.99
CA THR A 42 -0.85 -0.56 -0.78
C THR A 42 -0.16 -1.74 -0.11
N SER A 43 1.10 -1.55 0.24
CA SER A 43 1.90 -2.44 1.08
C SER A 43 2.15 -1.77 2.44
N TRP A 44 2.94 -2.43 3.31
CA TRP A 44 3.35 -1.83 4.59
C TRP A 44 4.30 -0.63 4.42
N ASP A 45 5.08 -0.63 3.34
CA ASP A 45 6.15 0.32 3.13
C ASP A 45 5.83 1.42 2.12
N TYR A 46 4.92 1.15 1.20
CA TYR A 46 4.59 2.08 0.12
C TYR A 46 3.20 1.80 -0.46
N THR A 47 2.65 2.81 -1.11
CA THR A 47 1.52 2.69 -2.04
C THR A 47 2.04 2.92 -3.45
N ALA A 48 1.70 2.05 -4.38
CA ALA A 48 2.06 2.19 -5.78
C ALA A 48 0.83 2.43 -6.64
N TYR A 49 0.96 3.34 -7.58
CA TYR A 49 -0.02 3.61 -8.64
C TYR A 49 0.65 3.29 -9.97
N HIS A 50 0.02 2.52 -10.82
CA HIS A 50 0.62 2.14 -12.09
C HIS A 50 -0.38 2.21 -13.22
N VAL A 51 0.12 2.57 -14.39
CA VAL A 51 -0.64 2.65 -15.63
C VAL A 51 0.14 1.93 -16.72
N ARG A 52 -0.55 1.09 -17.47
CA ARG A 52 -0.08 0.53 -18.72
C ARG A 52 -0.81 1.21 -19.88
N ILE A 53 -0.05 1.83 -20.78
CA ILE A 53 -0.62 2.62 -21.87
C ILE A 53 0.34 2.65 -23.07
N ALA A 54 -0.18 2.99 -24.25
CA ALA A 54 0.64 3.17 -25.44
C ALA A 54 1.63 4.34 -25.28
N ARG A 55 2.82 4.22 -25.87
CA ARG A 55 3.92 5.19 -25.77
C ARG A 55 3.48 6.63 -26.07
N ASP A 56 2.70 6.82 -27.14
CA ASP A 56 2.22 8.13 -27.59
C ASP A 56 1.21 8.78 -26.62
N ARG A 57 0.78 8.06 -25.58
CA ARG A 57 -0.10 8.52 -24.51
C ARG A 57 0.62 8.73 -23.17
N LEU A 58 1.94 8.48 -23.11
CA LEU A 58 2.71 8.61 -21.88
C LEU A 58 2.60 10.01 -21.26
N GLU A 59 2.73 11.07 -22.05
CA GLU A 59 2.68 12.45 -21.55
C GLU A 59 1.31 12.78 -20.93
N LEU A 60 0.22 12.23 -21.48
CA LEU A 60 -1.12 12.37 -20.88
C LEU A 60 -1.13 11.80 -19.45
N VAL A 61 -0.62 10.58 -19.27
CA VAL A 61 -0.54 9.93 -17.95
C VAL A 61 0.33 10.73 -17.00
N MET A 62 1.54 11.13 -17.42
CA MET A 62 2.46 11.91 -16.58
C MET A 62 1.81 13.22 -16.08
N ARG A 63 1.06 13.89 -16.93
CA ARG A 63 0.31 15.10 -16.56
C ARG A 63 -0.75 14.81 -15.51
N MET A 64 -1.52 13.74 -15.69
CA MET A 64 -2.60 13.36 -14.78
C MET A 64 -2.06 12.90 -13.43
N GLU A 65 -0.98 12.11 -13.43
CA GLU A 65 -0.28 11.66 -12.22
C GLU A 65 0.31 12.83 -11.41
N ALA A 66 0.98 13.77 -12.10
CA ALA A 66 1.53 14.96 -11.48
C ALA A 66 0.43 15.84 -10.87
N ASP A 67 -0.74 15.95 -11.53
CA ASP A 67 -1.88 16.71 -11.03
C ASP A 67 -2.44 16.08 -9.75
N ARG A 68 -2.73 14.77 -9.73
CA ARG A 68 -3.31 14.12 -8.54
C ARG A 68 -2.35 14.08 -7.35
N MET A 69 -1.04 14.11 -7.57
CA MET A 69 -0.06 14.16 -6.48
C MET A 69 -0.21 15.43 -5.61
N ARG A 70 -0.70 16.55 -6.15
CA ARG A 70 -0.74 17.83 -5.41
C ARG A 70 -2.10 18.54 -5.44
N ASN A 71 -3.00 18.13 -6.30
CA ASN A 71 -4.26 18.82 -6.51
C ASN A 71 -5.50 17.94 -6.24
N LEU A 72 -5.31 16.82 -5.54
CA LEU A 72 -6.42 15.95 -5.11
C LEU A 72 -7.48 16.78 -4.38
N ARG A 73 -8.74 16.51 -4.69
CA ARG A 73 -9.89 17.12 -4.03
C ARG A 73 -10.99 16.10 -3.81
N PHE A 74 -11.50 16.10 -2.60
CA PHE A 74 -12.65 15.29 -2.22
C PHE A 74 -13.55 16.08 -1.27
N SER A 75 -14.84 15.91 -1.41
CA SER A 75 -15.86 16.45 -0.50
C SER A 75 -16.03 15.55 0.73
N ASP A 76 -16.74 16.04 1.73
CA ASP A 76 -17.11 15.21 2.89
C ASP A 76 -17.98 14.01 2.45
N GLU A 77 -18.87 14.22 1.50
CA GLU A 77 -19.70 13.16 0.93
C GLU A 77 -18.86 12.07 0.26
N THR A 78 -17.92 12.47 -0.62
CA THR A 78 -16.98 11.54 -1.27
C THR A 78 -16.13 10.79 -0.26
N PHE A 79 -15.65 11.49 0.77
CA PHE A 79 -14.85 10.91 1.84
C PHE A 79 -15.63 9.84 2.60
N LEU A 80 -16.85 10.16 3.05
CA LEU A 80 -17.68 9.24 3.81
C LEU A 80 -18.09 8.01 2.98
N ALA A 81 -18.51 8.23 1.73
CA ALA A 81 -18.87 7.14 0.83
C ALA A 81 -17.69 6.18 0.61
N GLU A 82 -16.49 6.71 0.40
CA GLU A 82 -15.31 5.87 0.19
C GLU A 82 -14.83 5.17 1.45
N ARG A 83 -15.00 5.79 2.62
CA ARG A 83 -14.75 5.14 3.91
C ARG A 83 -15.63 3.90 4.08
N ASP A 84 -16.89 4.01 3.71
CA ASP A 84 -17.82 2.87 3.77
C ASP A 84 -17.45 1.76 2.78
N VAL A 85 -16.91 2.12 1.60
CA VAL A 85 -16.35 1.15 0.65
C VAL A 85 -15.17 0.38 1.27
N VAL A 86 -14.23 1.08 1.92
CA VAL A 86 -13.08 0.43 2.58
C VAL A 86 -13.51 -0.43 3.78
N VAL A 87 -14.53 0.00 4.53
CA VAL A 87 -15.13 -0.80 5.61
C VAL A 87 -15.71 -2.10 5.03
N GLU A 88 -16.43 -2.03 3.91
CA GLU A 88 -17.02 -3.20 3.27
C GLU A 88 -15.94 -4.13 2.68
N GLU A 89 -14.90 -3.57 2.08
CA GLU A 89 -13.75 -4.33 1.61
C GLU A 89 -13.08 -5.11 2.76
N ARG A 90 -12.88 -4.46 3.92
CA ARG A 90 -12.36 -5.13 5.10
C ARG A 90 -13.26 -6.29 5.52
N ARG A 91 -14.57 -6.09 5.54
CA ARG A 91 -15.52 -7.17 5.87
C ARG A 91 -15.38 -8.35 4.92
N GLN A 92 -15.29 -8.08 3.62
CA GLN A 92 -15.18 -9.14 2.60
C GLN A 92 -13.83 -9.86 2.67
N ARG A 93 -12.73 -9.14 2.80
CA ARG A 93 -11.38 -9.71 2.76
C ARG A 93 -10.96 -10.34 4.09
N THR A 94 -11.39 -9.78 5.22
CA THR A 94 -10.90 -10.17 6.54
C THR A 94 -12.02 -10.68 7.44
N ASP A 95 -13.02 -9.86 7.77
CA ASP A 95 -13.93 -10.16 8.87
C ASP A 95 -14.87 -11.33 8.57
N ASN A 96 -15.16 -11.59 7.30
CA ASN A 96 -15.95 -12.75 6.86
C ASN A 96 -15.11 -14.00 6.55
N ASN A 97 -13.79 -13.94 6.71
CA ASN A 97 -12.87 -15.03 6.42
C ASN A 97 -12.12 -15.47 7.68
N PRO A 98 -12.45 -16.62 8.27
CA PRO A 98 -11.80 -17.11 9.49
C PRO A 98 -10.28 -17.25 9.39
N GLY A 99 -9.77 -17.64 8.21
CA GLY A 99 -8.34 -17.74 7.96
C GLY A 99 -7.64 -16.39 7.96
N ALA A 100 -8.28 -15.38 7.37
CA ALA A 100 -7.77 -14.01 7.36
C ALA A 100 -7.78 -13.39 8.77
N ILE A 101 -8.84 -13.62 9.56
CA ILE A 101 -8.91 -13.20 10.97
C ILE A 101 -7.76 -13.84 11.77
N LEU A 102 -7.52 -15.14 11.59
CA LEU A 102 -6.43 -15.83 12.27
C LEU A 102 -5.07 -15.25 11.84
N GLY A 103 -4.86 -15.05 10.53
CA GLY A 103 -3.63 -14.48 9.98
C GLY A 103 -3.35 -13.06 10.50
N GLU A 104 -4.36 -12.22 10.59
CA GLU A 104 -4.26 -10.86 11.15
C GLU A 104 -3.82 -10.91 12.63
N ARG A 105 -4.45 -11.76 13.43
CA ARG A 105 -4.10 -11.96 14.85
C ARG A 105 -2.68 -12.50 15.02
N MET A 106 -2.30 -13.49 14.22
CA MET A 106 -0.95 -14.05 14.24
C MET A 106 0.11 -13.00 13.91
N ARG A 107 -0.15 -12.14 12.92
CA ARG A 107 0.75 -11.05 12.53
C ARG A 107 0.86 -10.00 13.64
N ALA A 108 -0.24 -9.57 14.22
CA ALA A 108 -0.24 -8.63 15.35
C ALA A 108 0.50 -9.17 16.57
N MET A 109 0.44 -10.48 16.83
CA MET A 109 1.23 -11.12 17.88
C MET A 109 2.71 -11.23 17.54
N LEU A 110 3.04 -11.50 16.27
CA LEU A 110 4.43 -11.61 15.81
C LEU A 110 5.15 -10.26 15.85
N TRP A 111 4.43 -9.16 15.58
CA TRP A 111 4.91 -7.79 15.48
C TRP A 111 4.14 -6.85 16.40
N PRO A 112 4.27 -6.96 17.74
CA PRO A 112 3.45 -6.17 18.67
C PRO A 112 3.76 -4.67 18.67
N HIS A 113 4.96 -4.27 18.29
CA HIS A 113 5.39 -2.87 18.21
C HIS A 113 5.73 -2.40 16.80
N HIS A 114 6.28 -3.29 15.99
CA HIS A 114 6.65 -2.97 14.62
C HIS A 114 5.39 -2.72 13.77
N PRO A 115 5.38 -1.71 12.87
CA PRO A 115 4.24 -1.39 12.02
C PRO A 115 3.71 -2.55 11.17
N TYR A 116 4.52 -3.58 10.90
CA TYR A 116 4.08 -4.78 10.17
C TYR A 116 3.03 -5.62 10.92
N GLY A 117 2.84 -5.40 12.21
CA GLY A 117 1.73 -5.97 12.96
C GLY A 117 0.37 -5.35 12.65
N THR A 118 0.37 -4.15 12.05
CA THR A 118 -0.86 -3.43 11.70
C THR A 118 -1.37 -3.91 10.33
N PRO A 119 -2.66 -4.23 10.17
CA PRO A 119 -3.20 -4.59 8.87
C PRO A 119 -3.15 -3.42 7.89
N ILE A 120 -2.85 -3.71 6.62
CA ILE A 120 -2.76 -2.69 5.55
C ILE A 120 -4.09 -1.98 5.38
N VAL A 121 -5.20 -2.74 5.38
CA VAL A 121 -6.54 -2.17 5.29
C VAL A 121 -6.93 -1.35 6.53
N GLY A 122 -6.24 -1.55 7.65
CA GLY A 122 -6.49 -0.91 8.93
C GLY A 122 -7.39 -1.74 9.86
N TRP A 123 -7.39 -1.37 11.14
CA TRP A 123 -8.34 -1.90 12.12
C TRP A 123 -9.72 -1.29 11.89
N LEU A 124 -10.78 -2.08 11.96
CA LEU A 124 -12.14 -1.64 11.65
C LEU A 124 -12.55 -0.37 12.41
N HIS A 125 -12.28 -0.33 13.71
CA HIS A 125 -12.63 0.83 14.54
C HIS A 125 -11.84 2.10 14.18
N GLU A 126 -10.58 1.96 13.73
CA GLU A 126 -9.78 3.09 13.29
C GLU A 126 -10.20 3.58 11.90
N ILE A 127 -10.53 2.66 10.97
CA ILE A 127 -11.10 3.04 9.66
C ILE A 127 -12.40 3.83 9.86
N GLN A 128 -13.29 3.35 10.72
CA GLN A 128 -14.56 4.03 11.01
C GLN A 128 -14.38 5.39 11.68
N ALA A 129 -13.29 5.56 12.43
CA ALA A 129 -12.93 6.80 13.09
C ALA A 129 -12.15 7.79 12.22
N LEU A 130 -11.71 7.39 11.00
CA LEU A 130 -11.03 8.31 10.10
C LEU A 130 -11.91 9.51 9.78
N ASP A 131 -11.33 10.69 9.86
CA ASP A 131 -11.96 11.94 9.50
C ASP A 131 -11.22 12.63 8.33
N ARG A 132 -11.89 13.60 7.72
CA ARG A 132 -11.35 14.34 6.58
C ARG A 132 -10.12 15.17 6.95
N ALA A 133 -10.04 15.68 8.17
CA ALA A 133 -8.90 16.51 8.59
C ALA A 133 -7.62 15.69 8.69
N SER A 134 -7.69 14.50 9.31
CA SER A 134 -6.55 13.58 9.39
C SER A 134 -6.15 13.07 8.01
N ALA A 135 -7.12 12.80 7.12
CA ALA A 135 -6.86 12.44 5.75
C ALA A 135 -6.16 13.57 4.98
N GLN A 136 -6.66 14.80 5.07
CA GLN A 136 -6.03 15.95 4.43
C GLN A 136 -4.58 16.15 4.91
N ALA A 137 -4.35 16.07 6.22
CA ALA A 137 -3.03 16.19 6.81
C ALA A 137 -2.07 15.08 6.34
N PHE A 138 -2.58 13.85 6.20
CA PHE A 138 -1.81 12.73 5.66
C PHE A 138 -1.38 13.00 4.21
N TYR A 139 -2.30 13.44 3.36
CA TYR A 139 -2.02 13.76 1.96
C TYR A 139 -0.98 14.88 1.83
N GLU A 140 -1.19 16.00 2.52
CA GLU A 140 -0.28 17.14 2.46
C GLU A 140 1.14 16.80 2.93
N THR A 141 1.25 15.88 3.88
CA THR A 141 2.53 15.44 4.42
C THR A 141 3.25 14.48 3.47
N TRP A 142 2.56 13.42 3.04
CA TRP A 142 3.22 12.25 2.45
C TRP A 142 3.17 12.19 0.93
N TYR A 143 2.18 12.83 0.28
CA TYR A 143 2.09 12.88 -1.17
C TYR A 143 2.90 14.05 -1.73
N ALA A 144 4.20 13.81 -1.91
CA ALA A 144 5.16 14.83 -2.32
C ALA A 144 6.24 14.24 -3.23
N PRO A 145 6.80 15.02 -4.16
CA PRO A 145 7.83 14.54 -5.09
C PRO A 145 9.11 14.07 -4.38
N ASN A 146 9.43 14.64 -3.22
CA ASN A 146 10.56 14.21 -2.39
C ASN A 146 10.26 12.98 -1.50
N ASN A 147 9.06 12.42 -1.60
CA ASN A 147 8.65 11.16 -0.97
C ASN A 147 8.08 10.17 -2.02
N ALA A 148 8.42 10.35 -3.28
CA ALA A 148 7.92 9.52 -4.37
C ALA A 148 9.05 9.07 -5.27
N MET A 149 8.87 7.92 -5.91
CA MET A 149 9.72 7.40 -6.95
C MET A 149 8.89 7.24 -8.22
N LEU A 150 9.33 7.85 -9.32
CA LEU A 150 8.75 7.65 -10.64
C LEU A 150 9.55 6.56 -11.36
N VAL A 151 8.85 5.53 -11.80
CA VAL A 151 9.44 4.45 -12.61
C VAL A 151 8.70 4.38 -13.93
N ILE A 152 9.43 4.50 -15.03
CA ILE A 152 8.91 4.35 -16.39
C ILE A 152 9.66 3.22 -17.06
N ALA A 153 8.94 2.24 -17.59
CA ALA A 153 9.48 1.13 -18.34
C ALA A 153 8.71 0.98 -19.66
N GLY A 154 9.42 0.88 -20.78
CA GLY A 154 8.79 0.78 -22.09
C GLY A 154 9.72 1.23 -23.23
N ASP A 155 9.13 1.44 -24.41
CA ASP A 155 9.82 1.88 -25.62
C ASP A 155 10.04 3.41 -25.59
N ILE A 156 10.91 3.88 -24.68
CA ILE A 156 11.31 5.29 -24.55
C ILE A 156 12.72 5.37 -24.00
N SER A 157 13.54 6.23 -24.57
CA SER A 157 14.88 6.47 -24.03
C SER A 157 14.87 7.44 -22.84
N ALA A 158 15.94 7.42 -22.04
CA ALA A 158 16.10 8.36 -20.92
C ALA A 158 16.17 9.82 -21.39
N GLU A 159 16.75 10.06 -22.57
CA GLU A 159 16.85 11.37 -23.19
C GLU A 159 15.49 11.93 -23.61
N GLU A 160 14.61 11.10 -24.13
CA GLU A 160 13.23 11.46 -24.49
C GLU A 160 12.36 11.65 -23.22
N LEU A 161 12.56 10.80 -22.21
CA LEU A 161 11.76 10.84 -20.98
C LEU A 161 12.07 12.04 -20.09
N ARG A 162 13.35 12.41 -19.96
CA ARG A 162 13.81 13.47 -19.04
C ARG A 162 13.03 14.78 -19.21
N PRO A 163 12.90 15.37 -20.41
CA PRO A 163 12.19 16.65 -20.58
C PRO A 163 10.68 16.53 -20.24
N LEU A 164 10.06 15.38 -20.43
CA LEU A 164 8.68 15.14 -20.02
C LEU A 164 8.56 15.10 -18.49
N ALA A 165 9.46 14.38 -17.83
CA ALA A 165 9.49 14.30 -16.38
C ALA A 165 9.74 15.68 -15.73
N GLU A 166 10.70 16.44 -16.23
CA GLU A 166 10.97 17.80 -15.76
C GLU A 166 9.79 18.75 -15.97
N ARG A 167 9.09 18.64 -17.11
CA ARG A 167 7.92 19.45 -17.42
C ARG A 167 6.77 19.23 -16.44
N HIS A 168 6.46 17.97 -16.12
CA HIS A 168 5.28 17.61 -15.34
C HIS A 168 5.58 17.52 -13.85
N TYR A 169 6.69 16.89 -13.45
CA TYR A 169 7.02 16.66 -12.04
C TYR A 169 8.01 17.68 -11.48
N GLY A 170 8.91 18.24 -12.30
CA GLY A 170 9.91 19.19 -11.84
C GLY A 170 9.36 20.51 -11.27
N ARG A 171 8.10 20.81 -11.52
CA ARG A 171 7.40 21.98 -10.97
C ARG A 171 6.67 21.71 -9.64
N LEU A 172 6.57 20.44 -9.25
CA LEU A 172 5.88 20.07 -8.02
C LEU A 172 6.72 20.50 -6.81
N ARG A 173 6.07 21.15 -5.86
CA ARG A 173 6.76 21.62 -4.66
C ARG A 173 6.97 20.46 -3.68
N PRO A 174 8.19 20.25 -3.17
CA PRO A 174 8.44 19.27 -2.13
C PRO A 174 7.72 19.66 -0.83
N THR A 175 7.39 18.66 -0.01
CA THR A 175 7.04 18.90 1.39
C THR A 175 8.32 19.30 2.13
N ARG A 176 8.32 20.44 2.82
CA ARG A 176 9.50 20.92 3.57
C ARG A 176 9.68 19.96 4.73
N ASP A 177 9.34 19.93 5.76
CA ASP A 177 9.61 19.13 6.95
C ASP A 177 9.00 17.70 6.86
N LEU A 178 9.37 16.97 5.79
CA LEU A 178 8.95 15.59 5.63
C LEU A 178 9.46 14.75 6.82
N PRO A 179 8.58 14.12 7.61
CA PRO A 179 9.01 13.36 8.77
C PRO A 179 9.93 12.21 8.38
N ALA A 180 11.02 12.05 9.11
CA ALA A 180 11.90 10.90 8.91
C ALA A 180 11.15 9.60 9.23
N ARG A 181 11.32 8.59 8.38
CA ARG A 181 10.76 7.28 8.63
C ARG A 181 11.59 6.58 9.71
N THR A 182 10.96 6.32 10.83
CA THR A 182 11.59 5.59 11.94
C THR A 182 10.91 4.24 12.12
N TRP A 183 11.71 3.19 12.27
CA TRP A 183 11.25 1.85 12.55
C TRP A 183 11.36 1.56 14.04
N VAL A 184 10.26 1.14 14.62
CA VAL A 184 10.26 0.63 15.99
C VAL A 184 10.54 -0.87 15.91
N SER A 185 11.59 -1.31 16.57
CA SER A 185 11.91 -2.75 16.66
C SER A 185 11.11 -3.42 17.76
N ASP A 186 10.77 -4.66 17.55
CA ASP A 186 10.17 -5.49 18.58
C ASP A 186 11.26 -6.07 19.50
N PRO A 187 10.95 -6.29 20.76
CA PRO A 187 11.85 -7.02 21.66
C PRO A 187 12.08 -8.45 21.15
N PRO A 188 13.18 -9.10 21.55
CA PRO A 188 13.39 -10.51 21.28
C PRO A 188 12.22 -11.37 21.76
N SER A 189 11.84 -12.37 20.97
CA SER A 189 10.80 -13.31 21.38
C SER A 189 11.29 -14.16 22.56
N VAL A 190 10.52 -14.21 23.62
CA VAL A 190 10.84 -15.01 24.83
C VAL A 190 10.27 -16.43 24.79
N GLY A 191 9.55 -16.80 23.72
CA GLY A 191 9.00 -18.15 23.57
C GLY A 191 7.91 -18.22 22.49
N PRO A 192 7.37 -19.41 22.24
CA PRO A 192 6.30 -19.59 21.28
C PRO A 192 5.00 -18.96 21.77
N MET A 193 4.33 -18.24 20.91
CA MET A 193 2.97 -17.75 21.12
C MET A 193 2.01 -18.60 20.31
N ARG A 194 0.81 -18.83 20.84
CA ARG A 194 -0.22 -19.60 20.18
C ARG A 194 -1.55 -18.85 20.17
N VAL A 195 -2.17 -18.76 19.01
CA VAL A 195 -3.54 -18.29 18.85
C VAL A 195 -4.37 -19.40 18.21
N THR A 196 -5.60 -19.56 18.69
CA THR A 196 -6.55 -20.50 18.12
C THR A 196 -7.83 -19.73 17.78
N HIS A 197 -8.29 -19.88 16.55
CA HIS A 197 -9.56 -19.36 16.10
C HIS A 197 -10.48 -20.54 15.74
N ARG A 198 -11.69 -20.54 16.29
CA ARG A 198 -12.72 -21.54 15.97
C ARG A 198 -13.89 -20.83 15.33
N ASP A 199 -14.32 -21.33 14.19
CA ASP A 199 -15.44 -20.77 13.44
C ASP A 199 -16.16 -21.90 12.70
N GLU A 200 -17.47 -21.87 12.68
CA GLU A 200 -18.31 -22.91 12.04
C GLU A 200 -18.10 -23.00 10.51
N LYS A 201 -17.59 -21.93 9.89
CA LYS A 201 -17.25 -21.91 8.46
C LYS A 201 -15.99 -22.72 8.14
N VAL A 202 -15.17 -23.06 9.15
CA VAL A 202 -13.93 -23.83 8.95
C VAL A 202 -14.26 -25.31 8.88
N ARG A 203 -14.23 -25.87 7.68
CA ARG A 203 -14.52 -27.30 7.45
C ARG A 203 -13.32 -28.21 7.71
N GLN A 204 -12.12 -27.70 7.51
CA GLN A 204 -10.87 -28.46 7.67
C GLN A 204 -9.92 -27.71 8.61
N PRO A 205 -9.46 -28.33 9.70
CA PRO A 205 -8.47 -27.72 10.58
C PRO A 205 -7.17 -27.40 9.83
N SER A 206 -6.57 -26.25 10.14
CA SER A 206 -5.28 -25.86 9.62
C SER A 206 -4.35 -25.44 10.76
N LEU A 207 -3.07 -25.65 10.57
CA LEU A 207 -2.02 -25.19 11.46
C LEU A 207 -1.00 -24.35 10.67
N SER A 208 -0.75 -23.12 11.12
CA SER A 208 0.28 -22.27 10.57
C SER A 208 1.32 -21.92 11.63
N ARG A 209 2.58 -21.86 11.24
CA ARG A 209 3.69 -21.41 12.08
C ARG A 209 4.40 -20.27 11.38
N LEU A 210 4.61 -19.17 12.10
CA LEU A 210 5.33 -18.01 11.62
C LEU A 210 6.58 -17.78 12.48
N TYR A 211 7.68 -17.44 11.81
CA TYR A 211 8.95 -17.12 12.44
C TYR A 211 9.44 -15.77 11.95
N ARG A 212 10.01 -14.97 12.84
CA ARG A 212 10.79 -13.80 12.41
C ARG A 212 12.14 -14.26 11.88
N ALA A 213 12.56 -13.67 10.79
CA ALA A 213 13.84 -13.98 10.16
C ALA A 213 14.52 -12.66 9.76
N THR A 214 15.79 -12.74 9.41
CA THR A 214 16.54 -11.62 8.85
C THR A 214 15.98 -11.21 7.47
N SER A 215 16.22 -9.98 7.06
CA SER A 215 15.81 -9.45 5.76
C SER A 215 16.99 -8.95 4.95
N TYR A 216 16.79 -8.77 3.65
CA TYR A 216 17.82 -8.26 2.73
C TYR A 216 18.33 -6.86 3.06
N GLY A 217 17.49 -6.04 3.69
CA GLY A 217 17.79 -4.64 4.03
C GLY A 217 18.52 -4.46 5.36
N THR A 218 18.95 -5.55 6.01
CA THR A 218 19.71 -5.49 7.27
C THR A 218 21.20 -5.78 7.04
N ASP A 219 22.05 -5.50 8.03
CA ASP A 219 23.47 -5.85 8.01
C ASP A 219 23.71 -7.36 7.86
N GLU A 220 22.71 -8.17 8.19
CA GLU A 220 22.70 -9.63 8.05
C GLU A 220 22.13 -10.10 6.68
N GLY A 221 22.05 -9.24 5.67
CA GLY A 221 21.46 -9.57 4.38
C GLY A 221 22.00 -10.82 3.68
N ARG A 222 23.27 -11.17 3.88
CA ARG A 222 23.85 -12.45 3.40
C ARG A 222 23.17 -13.67 4.00
N GLN A 223 22.73 -13.59 5.24
CA GLN A 223 21.99 -14.68 5.91
C GLN A 223 20.59 -14.82 5.32
N ALA A 224 19.95 -13.71 4.87
CA ALA A 224 18.65 -13.75 4.21
C ALA A 224 18.72 -14.56 2.90
N HIS A 225 19.75 -14.34 2.07
CA HIS A 225 19.96 -15.14 0.84
C HIS A 225 20.19 -16.63 1.14
N ALA A 226 20.99 -16.93 2.16
CA ALA A 226 21.23 -18.32 2.56
C ALA A 226 19.95 -18.99 3.09
N LEU A 227 19.14 -18.23 3.84
CA LEU A 227 17.85 -18.70 4.36
C LEU A 227 16.85 -18.98 3.23
N ASP A 228 16.77 -18.13 2.22
CA ASP A 228 15.91 -18.37 1.05
C ASP A 228 16.26 -19.65 0.33
N VAL A 229 17.56 -19.88 0.08
CA VAL A 229 18.02 -21.13 -0.52
C VAL A 229 17.67 -22.34 0.35
N ALA A 230 17.86 -22.23 1.66
CA ALA A 230 17.51 -23.30 2.59
C ALA A 230 16.01 -23.61 2.62
N ILE A 231 15.16 -22.56 2.61
CA ILE A 231 13.70 -22.72 2.57
C ILE A 231 13.26 -23.38 1.27
N GLU A 232 13.83 -22.96 0.13
CA GLU A 232 13.52 -23.55 -1.17
C GLU A 232 13.88 -25.05 -1.23
N ILE A 233 15.02 -25.45 -0.65
CA ILE A 233 15.42 -26.85 -0.58
C ILE A 233 14.49 -27.66 0.34
N LEU A 234 14.06 -27.09 1.47
CA LEU A 234 13.30 -27.80 2.51
C LEU A 234 11.79 -27.89 2.21
N GLY A 235 11.24 -26.96 1.48
CA GLY A 235 9.79 -26.92 1.31
C GLY A 235 9.25 -25.83 0.35
N GLY A 236 10.08 -25.25 -0.49
CA GLY A 236 9.69 -24.20 -1.44
C GLY A 236 8.83 -24.69 -2.59
N SER A 237 8.86 -26.00 -2.89
CA SER A 237 8.05 -26.61 -3.95
C SER A 237 7.59 -28.02 -3.60
N GLU A 238 6.67 -28.57 -4.39
CA GLU A 238 6.19 -29.97 -4.25
C GLU A 238 7.31 -31.01 -4.42
N THR A 239 8.41 -30.63 -5.07
CA THR A 239 9.59 -31.48 -5.28
C THR A 239 10.71 -31.24 -4.26
N SER A 240 10.51 -30.34 -3.31
CA SER A 240 11.47 -30.11 -2.21
C SER A 240 11.53 -31.30 -1.25
N ARG A 241 12.62 -31.40 -0.49
CA ARG A 241 12.86 -32.50 0.47
C ARG A 241 12.00 -32.38 1.72
#